data_697aab418b520e5b0aa99445e752c833
#
_entry.id   697aab418b520e5b0aa99445e752c833
#
_cell.length_a   1.000
_cell.length_b   1.000
_cell.length_c   1.000
_cell.angle_alpha   90.00
_cell.angle_beta   90.00
_cell.angle_gamma   90.00
#
_symmetry.space_group_name_H-M   'P 1'
#
loop_
_entity.id
_entity.type
_entity.pdbx_description
1 polymer ?
#
loop_
_entity_poly.entity_id
_entity_poly.type
_entity_poly.pdbx_seq_one_letter_code
_entity_poly.pdbx_strand_id
1 'polypeptide(L)'
;MEFVTYEQDGFVGVITINRPKALNALNSTVLEELDATFKAVDLNTTRCLVLTGAGEKSFVAGADIGEMSTLTKAEGEAFGKKGNDVFRMIETFPIPVIAAVNGFALGGGCEISMSCDIRICSENAVFGQPEVGLGITPGFGGTQRLARLVGAGMAKQLIYTARNIKADEAYRIGLVNAVYPLEKLLPAAKKMASIIAANAPIAVRNCKKAINDGLQVDMDQAIVVEEKLFGDCFETEDQKAGMGNFLEKDKEKKLKVVPFQNK
;
A
#
# COMPACT_ATOMS: atom_id res chain seq x y z
N MET A 1 -9.77 17.25 -7.75
CA MET A 1 -8.72 17.35 -6.70
C MET A 1 -7.51 18.00 -7.34
N GLU A 2 -6.70 18.69 -6.58
CA GLU A 2 -5.56 19.46 -7.09
C GLU A 2 -4.28 18.61 -7.17
N PHE A 3 -4.08 17.74 -6.17
CA PHE A 3 -2.82 17.01 -5.97
C PHE A 3 -2.94 15.49 -6.04
N VAL A 4 -4.14 14.94 -6.09
CA VAL A 4 -4.34 13.48 -6.18
C VAL A 4 -5.23 13.19 -7.38
N THR A 5 -4.76 12.33 -8.28
CA THR A 5 -5.54 11.88 -9.43
C THR A 5 -5.88 10.39 -9.31
N TYR A 6 -7.01 10.00 -9.88
CA TYR A 6 -7.44 8.62 -10.00
C TYR A 6 -7.75 8.29 -11.46
N GLU A 7 -7.18 7.20 -11.93
CA GLU A 7 -7.46 6.63 -13.26
C GLU A 7 -7.83 5.16 -13.10
N GLN A 8 -8.80 4.68 -13.87
CA GLN A 8 -9.20 3.27 -13.84
C GLN A 8 -8.95 2.61 -15.20
N ASP A 9 -8.38 1.41 -15.16
CA ASP A 9 -8.12 0.55 -16.31
C ASP A 9 -8.65 -0.85 -16.00
N GLY A 10 -9.84 -1.17 -16.53
CA GLY A 10 -10.56 -2.39 -16.16
C GLY A 10 -10.83 -2.44 -14.65
N PHE A 11 -10.35 -3.49 -13.99
CA PHE A 11 -10.50 -3.67 -12.54
C PHE A 11 -9.35 -3.07 -11.70
N VAL A 12 -8.43 -2.36 -12.32
CA VAL A 12 -7.26 -1.74 -11.66
C VAL A 12 -7.44 -0.23 -11.60
N GLY A 13 -7.41 0.33 -10.39
CA GLY A 13 -7.34 1.77 -10.19
C GLY A 13 -5.89 2.22 -9.96
N VAL A 14 -5.51 3.36 -10.49
CA VAL A 14 -4.22 4.01 -10.26
C VAL A 14 -4.45 5.35 -9.58
N ILE A 15 -3.91 5.49 -8.38
CA ILE A 15 -3.90 6.74 -7.62
C ILE A 15 -2.51 7.35 -7.74
N THR A 16 -2.43 8.60 -8.20
CA THR A 16 -1.17 9.31 -8.35
C THR A 16 -1.15 10.56 -7.48
N ILE A 17 -0.15 10.67 -6.60
CA ILE A 17 0.14 11.91 -5.89
C ILE A 17 0.88 12.83 -6.84
N ASN A 18 0.28 13.97 -7.20
CA ASN A 18 0.72 14.84 -8.27
C ASN A 18 1.05 16.25 -7.77
N ARG A 19 2.15 16.36 -7.03
CA ARG A 19 2.72 17.63 -6.56
C ARG A 19 4.23 17.69 -6.85
N PRO A 20 4.66 17.47 -8.12
CA PRO A 20 6.07 17.23 -8.46
C PRO A 20 7.01 18.41 -8.14
N LYS A 21 6.51 19.66 -8.14
CA LYS A 21 7.27 20.85 -7.75
C LYS A 21 7.72 20.82 -6.29
N ALA A 22 6.98 20.11 -5.43
CA ALA A 22 7.33 19.89 -4.03
C ALA A 22 7.74 18.42 -3.78
N LEU A 23 8.27 17.71 -4.79
CA LEU A 23 8.65 16.30 -4.71
C LEU A 23 7.54 15.39 -4.14
N ASN A 24 6.28 15.71 -4.43
CA ASN A 24 5.08 15.03 -3.95
C ASN A 24 4.94 15.01 -2.41
N ALA A 25 5.53 15.99 -1.71
CA ALA A 25 5.45 16.09 -0.25
C ALA A 25 3.99 16.22 0.23
N LEU A 26 3.70 15.58 1.38
CA LEU A 26 2.39 15.51 1.98
C LEU A 26 2.13 16.74 2.85
N ASN A 27 1.17 17.54 2.46
CA ASN A 27 0.55 18.56 3.29
C ASN A 27 -0.88 18.14 3.67
N SER A 28 -1.56 18.94 4.47
CA SER A 28 -2.93 18.65 4.89
C SER A 28 -3.90 18.43 3.73
N THR A 29 -3.76 19.21 2.64
CA THR A 29 -4.59 19.07 1.44
C THR A 29 -4.36 17.73 0.73
N VAL A 30 -3.12 17.30 0.55
CA VAL A 30 -2.80 15.99 -0.04
C VAL A 30 -3.39 14.86 0.80
N LEU A 31 -3.29 14.94 2.13
CA LEU A 31 -3.88 13.93 3.03
C LEU A 31 -5.41 13.88 2.90
N GLU A 32 -6.08 15.04 2.83
CA GLU A 32 -7.54 15.13 2.62
C GLU A 32 -7.96 14.57 1.25
N GLU A 33 -7.20 14.89 0.20
CA GLU A 33 -7.47 14.39 -1.15
C GLU A 33 -7.23 12.89 -1.27
N LEU A 34 -6.21 12.34 -0.60
CA LEU A 34 -6.00 10.89 -0.50
C LEU A 34 -7.20 10.21 0.16
N ASP A 35 -7.61 10.70 1.34
CA ASP A 35 -8.78 10.16 2.06
C ASP A 35 -10.04 10.18 1.18
N ALA A 36 -10.32 11.31 0.55
CA ALA A 36 -11.47 11.46 -0.35
C ALA A 36 -11.37 10.57 -1.59
N THR A 37 -10.17 10.42 -2.18
CA THR A 37 -9.96 9.57 -3.36
C THR A 37 -10.20 8.10 -3.02
N PHE A 38 -9.63 7.59 -1.92
CA PHE A 38 -9.85 6.21 -1.51
C PHE A 38 -11.33 5.94 -1.19
N LYS A 39 -12.01 6.85 -0.49
CA LYS A 39 -13.45 6.73 -0.19
C LYS A 39 -14.35 6.75 -1.43
N ALA A 40 -13.91 7.39 -2.51
CA ALA A 40 -14.65 7.46 -3.77
C ALA A 40 -14.45 6.24 -4.68
N VAL A 41 -13.53 5.32 -4.35
CA VAL A 41 -13.29 4.10 -5.15
C VAL A 41 -14.52 3.21 -5.13
N ASP A 42 -15.06 2.88 -6.29
CA ASP A 42 -16.15 1.91 -6.43
C ASP A 42 -15.60 0.47 -6.33
N LEU A 43 -15.86 -0.19 -5.22
CA LEU A 43 -15.45 -1.56 -4.93
C LEU A 43 -16.16 -2.63 -5.78
N ASN A 44 -17.21 -2.26 -6.54
CA ASN A 44 -17.86 -3.18 -7.48
C ASN A 44 -17.07 -3.29 -8.78
N THR A 45 -16.39 -2.21 -9.17
CA THR A 45 -15.64 -2.11 -10.43
C THR A 45 -14.13 -2.10 -10.25
N THR A 46 -13.61 -1.85 -9.02
CA THR A 46 -12.19 -1.86 -8.73
C THR A 46 -11.83 -3.02 -7.81
N ARG A 47 -10.80 -3.80 -8.16
CA ARG A 47 -10.37 -5.00 -7.43
C ARG A 47 -8.95 -4.91 -6.88
N CYS A 48 -8.14 -3.98 -7.39
CA CYS A 48 -6.79 -3.69 -6.90
C CYS A 48 -6.43 -2.25 -7.21
N LEU A 49 -5.69 -1.60 -6.31
CA LEU A 49 -5.18 -0.24 -6.49
C LEU A 49 -3.65 -0.24 -6.65
N VAL A 50 -3.16 0.71 -7.43
CA VAL A 50 -1.75 1.10 -7.50
C VAL A 50 -1.64 2.52 -7.00
N LEU A 51 -0.75 2.79 -6.04
CA LEU A 51 -0.41 4.11 -5.55
C LEU A 51 1.00 4.48 -6.03
N THR A 52 1.15 5.64 -6.68
CA THR A 52 2.45 6.12 -7.19
C THR A 52 2.57 7.64 -7.06
N GLY A 53 3.77 8.18 -7.32
CA GLY A 53 4.03 9.62 -7.39
C GLY A 53 4.17 10.10 -8.84
N ALA A 54 3.76 11.32 -9.11
CA ALA A 54 3.96 11.94 -10.42
C ALA A 54 5.44 12.29 -10.67
N GLY A 55 5.89 12.13 -11.91
CA GLY A 55 7.27 12.38 -12.34
C GLY A 55 8.21 11.22 -12.04
N GLU A 56 9.51 11.45 -12.21
CA GLU A 56 10.53 10.40 -12.15
C GLU A 56 11.42 10.48 -10.90
N LYS A 57 11.34 11.60 -10.15
CA LYS A 57 12.28 11.88 -9.04
C LYS A 57 11.79 11.38 -7.70
N SER A 58 10.48 11.42 -7.46
CA SER A 58 9.93 11.17 -6.15
C SER A 58 8.60 10.44 -6.20
N PHE A 59 8.48 9.43 -5.39
CA PHE A 59 7.19 8.90 -4.97
C PHE A 59 6.54 9.90 -4.02
N VAL A 60 7.13 10.10 -2.84
CA VAL A 60 6.76 11.10 -1.85
C VAL A 60 8.00 11.43 -1.00
N ALA A 61 8.47 12.65 -1.02
CA ALA A 61 9.67 13.07 -0.28
C ALA A 61 9.37 13.63 1.12
N GLY A 62 8.43 13.02 1.83
CA GLY A 62 8.13 13.35 3.21
C GLY A 62 6.86 14.18 3.39
N ALA A 63 6.63 14.63 4.63
CA ALA A 63 5.62 15.62 4.95
C ALA A 63 6.16 17.02 4.61
N ASP A 64 5.26 17.98 4.40
CA ASP A 64 5.62 19.36 4.09
C ASP A 64 6.19 20.05 5.34
N ILE A 65 7.52 20.24 5.37
CA ILE A 65 8.23 20.82 6.50
C ILE A 65 7.79 22.28 6.73
N GLY A 66 7.42 23.00 5.67
CA GLY A 66 6.93 24.36 5.78
C GLY A 66 5.65 24.44 6.62
N GLU A 67 4.72 23.50 6.39
CA GLU A 67 3.47 23.42 7.18
C GLU A 67 3.76 23.00 8.64
N MET A 68 4.72 22.11 8.86
CA MET A 68 5.00 21.59 10.21
C MET A 68 5.84 22.51 11.09
N SER A 69 6.66 23.39 10.51
CA SER A 69 7.70 24.13 11.23
C SER A 69 7.20 25.05 12.34
N THR A 70 5.94 25.46 12.28
CA THR A 70 5.31 26.40 13.24
C THR A 70 4.30 25.75 14.17
N LEU A 71 4.09 24.42 14.06
CA LEU A 71 3.07 23.72 14.85
C LEU A 71 3.44 23.72 16.35
N THR A 72 2.44 23.99 17.18
CA THR A 72 2.49 23.71 18.61
C THR A 72 2.43 22.20 18.86
N LYS A 73 2.66 21.78 20.11
CA LYS A 73 2.54 20.36 20.50
C LYS A 73 1.17 19.78 20.11
N ALA A 74 0.07 20.48 20.44
CA ALA A 74 -1.29 20.00 20.16
C ALA A 74 -1.57 19.91 18.65
N GLU A 75 -1.10 20.88 17.87
CA GLU A 75 -1.24 20.88 16.42
C GLU A 75 -0.37 19.78 15.79
N GLY A 76 0.84 19.52 16.30
CA GLY A 76 1.68 18.42 15.87
C GLY A 76 1.05 17.04 16.14
N GLU A 77 0.42 16.86 17.32
CA GLU A 77 -0.36 15.66 17.63
C GLU A 77 -1.55 15.48 16.68
N ALA A 78 -2.28 16.56 16.38
CA ALA A 78 -3.42 16.55 15.46
C ALA A 78 -2.98 16.21 14.01
N PHE A 79 -1.87 16.80 13.55
CA PHE A 79 -1.30 16.51 12.24
C PHE A 79 -0.84 15.05 12.13
N GLY A 80 -0.13 14.56 13.16
CA GLY A 80 0.27 13.16 13.27
C GLY A 80 -0.93 12.20 13.25
N LYS A 81 -1.99 12.55 13.98
CA LYS A 81 -3.24 11.77 13.98
C LYS A 81 -3.88 11.75 12.60
N LYS A 82 -3.99 12.89 11.92
CA LYS A 82 -4.57 13.00 10.57
C LYS A 82 -3.83 12.09 9.58
N GLY A 83 -2.49 12.14 9.54
CA GLY A 83 -1.71 11.28 8.68
C GLY A 83 -1.85 9.80 9.04
N ASN A 84 -1.85 9.45 10.33
CA ASN A 84 -2.07 8.08 10.77
C ASN A 84 -3.48 7.56 10.41
N ASP A 85 -4.53 8.37 10.52
CA ASP A 85 -5.89 7.99 10.15
C ASP A 85 -5.97 7.66 8.65
N VAL A 86 -5.38 8.51 7.79
CA VAL A 86 -5.32 8.27 6.33
C VAL A 86 -4.50 7.01 6.01
N PHE A 87 -3.34 6.85 6.62
CA PHE A 87 -2.48 5.69 6.33
C PHE A 87 -3.07 4.39 6.89
N ARG A 88 -3.76 4.44 8.02
CA ARG A 88 -4.48 3.27 8.53
C ARG A 88 -5.67 2.91 7.64
N MET A 89 -6.38 3.90 7.11
CA MET A 89 -7.43 3.67 6.11
C MET A 89 -6.87 2.98 4.85
N ILE A 90 -5.71 3.41 4.33
CA ILE A 90 -5.04 2.73 3.20
C ILE A 90 -4.70 1.28 3.55
N GLU A 91 -4.09 1.05 4.71
CA GLU A 91 -3.68 -0.26 5.20
C GLU A 91 -4.87 -1.23 5.36
N THR A 92 -6.00 -0.71 5.85
CA THR A 92 -7.22 -1.50 6.05
C THR A 92 -8.21 -1.41 4.89
N PHE A 93 -7.81 -0.77 3.77
CA PHE A 93 -8.69 -0.64 2.61
C PHE A 93 -9.13 -2.02 2.11
N PRO A 94 -10.42 -2.21 1.76
CA PRO A 94 -10.96 -3.56 1.52
C PRO A 94 -10.25 -4.34 0.41
N ILE A 95 -9.76 -3.66 -0.63
CA ILE A 95 -9.03 -4.29 -1.74
C ILE A 95 -7.52 -4.06 -1.63
N PRO A 96 -6.68 -4.92 -2.25
CA PRO A 96 -5.23 -4.74 -2.24
C PRO A 96 -4.77 -3.42 -2.82
N VAL A 97 -3.72 -2.84 -2.20
CA VAL A 97 -3.05 -1.61 -2.64
C VAL A 97 -1.56 -1.90 -2.86
N ILE A 98 -1.06 -1.61 -4.04
CA ILE A 98 0.36 -1.77 -4.42
C ILE A 98 1.01 -0.38 -4.44
N ALA A 99 2.05 -0.16 -3.64
CA ALA A 99 2.91 1.00 -3.80
C ALA A 99 3.91 0.77 -4.95
N ALA A 100 3.84 1.60 -5.99
CA ALA A 100 4.83 1.69 -7.05
C ALA A 100 5.75 2.89 -6.78
N VAL A 101 6.85 2.64 -6.07
CA VAL A 101 7.75 3.67 -5.54
C VAL A 101 8.75 4.09 -6.61
N ASN A 102 8.49 5.20 -7.29
CA ASN A 102 9.21 5.69 -8.49
C ASN A 102 10.37 6.65 -8.19
N GLY A 103 10.87 6.71 -6.97
CA GLY A 103 11.97 7.60 -6.58
C GLY A 103 12.06 7.78 -5.07
N PHE A 104 12.25 9.01 -4.59
CA PHE A 104 12.33 9.29 -3.15
C PHE A 104 11.06 8.87 -2.41
N ALA A 105 11.22 8.06 -1.37
CA ALA A 105 10.20 7.65 -0.39
C ALA A 105 10.77 7.92 1.00
N LEU A 106 10.71 9.17 1.46
CA LEU A 106 11.36 9.62 2.69
C LEU A 106 10.32 10.02 3.72
N GLY A 107 10.57 9.75 5.00
CA GLY A 107 9.64 10.09 6.07
C GLY A 107 8.22 9.62 5.77
N GLY A 108 7.25 10.54 5.74
CA GLY A 108 5.86 10.27 5.35
C GLY A 108 5.72 9.48 4.04
N GLY A 109 6.66 9.62 3.10
CA GLY A 109 6.70 8.86 1.86
C GLY A 109 7.06 7.39 2.06
N CYS A 110 8.01 7.12 2.92
CA CYS A 110 8.32 5.75 3.35
C CYS A 110 7.12 5.16 4.12
N GLU A 111 6.51 5.95 5.00
CA GLU A 111 5.38 5.56 5.83
C GLU A 111 4.13 5.21 5.02
N ILE A 112 3.75 6.03 4.01
CA ILE A 112 2.61 5.71 3.13
C ILE A 112 2.89 4.49 2.26
N SER A 113 4.14 4.30 1.82
CA SER A 113 4.51 3.09 1.08
C SER A 113 4.33 1.83 1.93
N MET A 114 4.68 1.91 3.23
CA MET A 114 4.50 0.81 4.19
C MET A 114 3.04 0.57 4.59
N SER A 115 2.15 1.52 4.35
CA SER A 115 0.71 1.35 4.55
C SER A 115 0.04 0.59 3.41
N CYS A 116 0.71 0.43 2.27
CA CYS A 116 0.24 -0.41 1.18
C CYS A 116 0.56 -1.89 1.45
N ASP A 117 -0.20 -2.81 0.84
CA ASP A 117 -0.01 -4.25 1.04
C ASP A 117 1.29 -4.75 0.43
N ILE A 118 1.60 -4.30 -0.79
CA ILE A 118 2.78 -4.69 -1.57
C ILE A 118 3.55 -3.44 -1.94
N ARG A 119 4.87 -3.49 -1.89
CA ARG A 119 5.79 -2.42 -2.30
C ARG A 119 6.72 -2.93 -3.37
N ILE A 120 6.68 -2.33 -4.54
CA ILE A 120 7.69 -2.49 -5.58
C ILE A 120 8.30 -1.12 -5.86
N CYS A 121 9.55 -1.09 -6.26
CA CYS A 121 10.24 0.19 -6.47
C CYS A 121 11.07 0.21 -7.74
N SER A 122 11.43 1.40 -8.17
CA SER A 122 12.40 1.60 -9.24
C SER A 122 13.84 1.52 -8.71
N GLU A 123 14.79 1.23 -9.60
CA GLU A 123 16.23 1.16 -9.28
C GLU A 123 16.78 2.46 -8.68
N ASN A 124 16.19 3.62 -9.03
CA ASN A 124 16.53 4.91 -8.48
C ASN A 124 15.83 5.25 -7.17
N ALA A 125 14.99 4.35 -6.63
CA ALA A 125 14.27 4.60 -5.38
C ALA A 125 15.21 4.71 -4.19
N VAL A 126 14.86 5.64 -3.30
CA VAL A 126 15.59 5.89 -2.05
C VAL A 126 14.57 5.93 -0.91
N PHE A 127 14.78 5.09 0.10
CA PHE A 127 13.93 5.03 1.30
C PHE A 127 14.66 5.58 2.51
N GLY A 128 13.93 6.16 3.45
CA GLY A 128 14.50 6.62 4.70
C GLY A 128 13.45 7.15 5.67
N GLN A 129 13.86 7.23 6.94
CA GLN A 129 13.11 7.87 8.03
C GLN A 129 14.02 8.94 8.65
N PRO A 130 14.17 10.12 8.00
CA PRO A 130 15.18 11.13 8.37
C PRO A 130 14.72 12.04 9.51
N GLU A 131 13.56 11.83 10.08
CA GLU A 131 12.85 12.73 11.02
C GLU A 131 13.69 13.11 12.23
N VAL A 132 14.48 12.19 12.79
CA VAL A 132 15.32 12.50 13.96
C VAL A 132 16.41 13.52 13.65
N GLY A 133 16.83 13.63 12.40
CA GLY A 133 17.72 14.68 11.92
C GLY A 133 17.08 16.08 11.92
N LEU A 134 15.75 16.15 12.00
CA LEU A 134 14.95 17.37 12.12
C LEU A 134 14.47 17.61 13.56
N GLY A 135 14.85 16.76 14.52
CA GLY A 135 14.45 16.88 15.92
C GLY A 135 13.04 16.32 16.23
N ILE A 136 12.48 15.53 15.33
CA ILE A 136 11.15 14.88 15.52
C ILE A 136 11.26 13.37 15.29
N THR A 137 10.21 12.65 15.64
CA THR A 137 10.07 11.22 15.33
C THR A 137 9.27 11.02 14.04
N PRO A 138 9.35 9.85 13.36
CA PRO A 138 8.34 9.46 12.38
C PRO A 138 6.94 9.62 12.97
N GLY A 139 6.06 10.32 12.26
CA GLY A 139 4.76 10.75 12.81
C GLY A 139 3.55 10.02 12.22
N PHE A 140 3.72 9.31 11.10
CA PHE A 140 2.63 8.66 10.38
C PHE A 140 2.73 7.11 10.42
N GLY A 141 3.29 6.59 11.52
CA GLY A 141 3.35 5.16 11.82
C GLY A 141 4.65 4.46 11.41
N GLY A 142 5.68 5.21 10.98
CA GLY A 142 6.97 4.65 10.57
C GLY A 142 7.66 3.83 11.64
N THR A 143 7.64 4.26 12.90
CA THR A 143 8.20 3.51 14.02
C THR A 143 7.55 2.13 14.18
N GLN A 144 6.27 2.02 13.84
CA GLN A 144 5.48 0.81 14.01
C GLN A 144 5.58 -0.11 12.79
N ARG A 145 5.36 0.44 11.58
CA ARG A 145 5.34 -0.35 10.35
C ARG A 145 6.74 -0.83 9.96
N LEU A 146 7.74 0.05 10.02
CA LEU A 146 9.11 -0.33 9.66
C LEU A 146 9.62 -1.47 10.55
N ALA A 147 9.42 -1.38 11.88
CA ALA A 147 9.86 -2.42 12.80
C ALA A 147 9.19 -3.79 12.56
N ARG A 148 7.93 -3.78 12.10
CA ARG A 148 7.21 -5.01 11.75
C ARG A 148 7.67 -5.61 10.41
N LEU A 149 8.10 -4.78 9.46
CA LEU A 149 8.53 -5.22 8.15
C LEU A 149 9.99 -5.72 8.13
N VAL A 150 10.91 -4.97 8.74
CA VAL A 150 12.36 -5.25 8.62
C VAL A 150 12.99 -5.72 9.95
N GLY A 151 12.19 -5.89 10.98
CA GLY A 151 12.64 -6.23 12.32
C GLY A 151 13.14 -5.01 13.13
N ALA A 152 12.99 -5.08 14.45
CA ALA A 152 13.22 -3.95 15.35
C ALA A 152 14.67 -3.41 15.31
N GLY A 153 15.67 -4.28 15.15
CA GLY A 153 17.09 -3.87 15.08
C GLY A 153 17.37 -3.02 13.85
N MET A 154 16.95 -3.47 12.67
CA MET A 154 17.12 -2.72 11.41
C MET A 154 16.32 -1.42 11.42
N ALA A 155 15.08 -1.43 11.89
CA ALA A 155 14.27 -0.22 12.01
C ALA A 155 14.92 0.83 12.92
N LYS A 156 15.41 0.42 14.09
CA LYS A 156 16.16 1.31 15.01
C LYS A 156 17.41 1.89 14.35
N GLN A 157 18.18 1.05 13.65
CA GLN A 157 19.37 1.51 12.94
C GLN A 157 19.01 2.60 11.90
N LEU A 158 18.01 2.36 11.05
CA LEU A 158 17.61 3.31 10.01
C LEU A 158 17.07 4.61 10.61
N ILE A 159 16.17 4.52 11.59
CA ILE A 159 15.56 5.70 12.23
C ILE A 159 16.59 6.49 13.02
N TYR A 160 17.38 5.85 13.90
CA TYR A 160 18.32 6.56 14.78
C TYR A 160 19.46 7.23 14.04
N THR A 161 19.90 6.64 12.92
CA THR A 161 20.97 7.23 12.09
C THR A 161 20.44 8.19 11.04
N ALA A 162 19.12 8.28 10.86
CA ALA A 162 18.48 9.07 9.79
C ALA A 162 19.01 8.76 8.38
N ARG A 163 19.66 7.60 8.19
CA ARG A 163 20.28 7.28 6.91
C ARG A 163 19.25 6.80 5.90
N ASN A 164 19.50 7.17 4.67
CA ASN A 164 18.74 6.68 3.53
C ASN A 164 19.35 5.38 3.00
N ILE A 165 18.50 4.51 2.42
CA ILE A 165 18.88 3.28 1.75
C ILE A 165 18.42 3.29 0.30
N LYS A 166 19.16 2.64 -0.58
CA LYS A 166 18.80 2.45 -1.98
C LYS A 166 17.91 1.22 -2.19
N ALA A 167 17.38 1.07 -3.40
CA ALA A 167 16.46 0.01 -3.78
C ALA A 167 16.99 -1.40 -3.49
N ASP A 168 18.27 -1.66 -3.76
CA ASP A 168 18.91 -2.95 -3.53
C ASP A 168 18.96 -3.33 -2.04
N GLU A 169 19.31 -2.37 -1.17
CA GLU A 169 19.27 -2.59 0.28
C GLU A 169 17.83 -2.74 0.78
N ALA A 170 16.88 -1.93 0.30
CA ALA A 170 15.48 -2.03 0.64
C ALA A 170 14.90 -3.41 0.28
N TYR A 171 15.31 -3.98 -0.87
CA TYR A 171 14.95 -5.33 -1.26
C TYR A 171 15.59 -6.39 -0.35
N ARG A 172 16.90 -6.26 -0.09
CA ARG A 172 17.65 -7.21 0.76
C ARG A 172 17.10 -7.32 2.17
N ILE A 173 16.60 -6.21 2.76
CA ILE A 173 16.03 -6.20 4.13
C ILE A 173 14.54 -6.51 4.18
N GLY A 174 13.89 -6.77 3.05
CA GLY A 174 12.47 -7.09 2.95
C GLY A 174 11.53 -5.87 3.05
N LEU A 175 12.06 -4.65 2.91
CA LEU A 175 11.21 -3.46 2.86
C LEU A 175 10.40 -3.39 1.56
N VAL A 176 10.94 -3.85 0.44
CA VAL A 176 10.25 -3.95 -0.85
C VAL A 176 10.25 -5.37 -1.40
N ASN A 177 9.23 -5.69 -2.21
CA ASN A 177 9.01 -7.02 -2.77
C ASN A 177 9.75 -7.26 -4.10
N ALA A 178 10.04 -6.18 -4.86
CA ALA A 178 10.77 -6.26 -6.12
C ALA A 178 11.32 -4.89 -6.54
N VAL A 179 12.34 -4.92 -7.41
CA VAL A 179 12.99 -3.74 -8.00
C VAL A 179 12.91 -3.84 -9.52
N TYR A 180 12.60 -2.74 -10.19
CA TYR A 180 12.47 -2.64 -11.64
C TYR A 180 13.21 -1.42 -12.20
N PRO A 181 13.64 -1.42 -13.46
CA PRO A 181 13.96 -0.18 -14.17
C PRO A 181 12.80 0.81 -14.08
N LEU A 182 13.08 2.11 -13.97
CA LEU A 182 12.06 3.13 -13.72
C LEU A 182 10.89 3.06 -14.72
N GLU A 183 11.20 2.95 -16.00
CA GLU A 183 10.23 2.87 -17.09
C GLU A 183 9.39 1.56 -17.08
N LYS A 184 9.84 0.54 -16.35
CA LYS A 184 9.15 -0.75 -16.20
C LYS A 184 8.28 -0.80 -14.94
N LEU A 185 8.49 0.10 -13.98
CA LEU A 185 7.86 0.04 -12.66
C LEU A 185 6.33 0.08 -12.73
N LEU A 186 5.75 1.14 -13.33
CA LEU A 186 4.30 1.28 -13.39
C LEU A 186 3.64 0.18 -14.25
N PRO A 187 4.19 -0.21 -15.41
CA PRO A 187 3.73 -1.40 -16.13
C PRO A 187 3.77 -2.68 -15.29
N ALA A 188 4.81 -2.91 -14.48
CA ALA A 188 4.91 -4.08 -13.61
C ALA A 188 3.87 -4.03 -12.48
N ALA A 189 3.64 -2.86 -11.87
CA ALA A 189 2.60 -2.66 -10.87
C ALA A 189 1.21 -2.95 -11.42
N LYS A 190 0.86 -2.40 -12.59
CA LYS A 190 -0.41 -2.65 -13.27
C LYS A 190 -0.59 -4.13 -13.64
N LYS A 191 0.46 -4.78 -14.13
CA LYS A 191 0.45 -6.22 -14.42
C LYS A 191 0.19 -7.06 -13.15
N MET A 192 0.87 -6.77 -12.05
CA MET A 192 0.65 -7.43 -10.77
C MET A 192 -0.79 -7.20 -10.28
N ALA A 193 -1.28 -5.96 -10.33
CA ALA A 193 -2.65 -5.62 -9.97
C ALA A 193 -3.69 -6.35 -10.83
N SER A 194 -3.44 -6.51 -12.14
CA SER A 194 -4.31 -7.26 -13.04
C SER A 194 -4.34 -8.75 -12.70
N ILE A 195 -3.21 -9.33 -12.30
CA ILE A 195 -3.15 -10.74 -11.83
C ILE A 195 -3.97 -10.90 -10.55
N ILE A 196 -3.85 -9.98 -9.60
CA ILE A 196 -4.65 -9.99 -8.37
C ILE A 196 -6.14 -9.83 -8.69
N ALA A 197 -6.48 -8.87 -9.55
CA ALA A 197 -7.85 -8.57 -9.94
C ALA A 197 -8.55 -9.69 -10.72
N ALA A 198 -7.79 -10.60 -11.33
CA ALA A 198 -8.31 -11.79 -12.01
C ALA A 198 -8.73 -12.91 -11.06
N ASN A 199 -8.30 -12.88 -9.80
CA ASN A 199 -8.72 -13.84 -8.78
C ASN A 199 -10.09 -13.47 -8.19
N ALA A 200 -10.70 -14.41 -7.45
CA ALA A 200 -11.99 -14.21 -6.78
C ALA A 200 -11.90 -13.05 -5.78
N PRO A 201 -12.61 -11.92 -6.01
CA PRO A 201 -12.37 -10.69 -5.26
C PRO A 201 -12.67 -10.80 -3.77
N ILE A 202 -13.72 -11.54 -3.39
CA ILE A 202 -14.08 -11.77 -1.98
C ILE A 202 -12.96 -12.55 -1.28
N ALA A 203 -12.46 -13.61 -1.91
CA ALA A 203 -11.38 -14.41 -1.35
C ALA A 203 -10.09 -13.58 -1.17
N VAL A 204 -9.73 -12.73 -2.14
CA VAL A 204 -8.57 -11.81 -2.02
C VAL A 204 -8.76 -10.84 -0.84
N ARG A 205 -9.95 -10.25 -0.70
CA ARG A 205 -10.27 -9.36 0.44
C ARG A 205 -10.22 -10.09 1.78
N ASN A 206 -10.74 -11.31 1.84
CA ASN A 206 -10.70 -12.13 3.04
C ASN A 206 -9.26 -12.50 3.43
N CYS A 207 -8.40 -12.84 2.45
CA CYS A 207 -6.98 -13.07 2.70
C CYS A 207 -6.29 -11.81 3.28
N LYS A 208 -6.52 -10.63 2.68
CA LYS A 208 -5.98 -9.36 3.22
C LYS A 208 -6.46 -9.13 4.64
N LYS A 209 -7.75 -9.30 4.90
CA LYS A 209 -8.34 -9.12 6.24
C LYS A 209 -7.77 -10.12 7.24
N ALA A 210 -7.67 -11.41 6.88
CA ALA A 210 -7.11 -12.44 7.76
C ALA A 210 -5.66 -12.12 8.15
N ILE A 211 -4.83 -11.70 7.18
CA ILE A 211 -3.44 -11.31 7.44
C ILE A 211 -3.38 -10.07 8.33
N ASN A 212 -4.12 -9.02 8.00
CA ASN A 212 -4.07 -7.75 8.74
C ASN A 212 -4.57 -7.90 10.18
N ASP A 213 -5.71 -8.56 10.38
CA ASP A 213 -6.31 -8.75 11.71
C ASP A 213 -5.50 -9.77 12.53
N GLY A 214 -5.04 -10.87 11.89
CA GLY A 214 -4.24 -11.90 12.53
C GLY A 214 -2.89 -11.39 13.06
N LEU A 215 -2.25 -10.44 12.36
CA LEU A 215 -1.01 -9.80 12.83
C LEU A 215 -1.20 -8.87 14.05
N GLN A 216 -2.44 -8.59 14.48
CA GLN A 216 -2.72 -7.76 15.66
C GLN A 216 -3.00 -8.59 16.94
N VAL A 217 -3.10 -9.91 16.83
CA VAL A 217 -3.47 -10.81 17.92
C VAL A 217 -2.45 -11.96 18.04
N ASP A 218 -2.60 -12.83 19.05
CA ASP A 218 -1.81 -14.05 19.16
C ASP A 218 -2.20 -15.09 18.08
N MET A 219 -1.38 -16.13 17.92
CA MET A 219 -1.56 -17.14 16.87
C MET A 219 -2.89 -17.89 16.99
N ASP A 220 -3.34 -18.23 18.19
CA ASP A 220 -4.57 -19.00 18.39
C ASP A 220 -5.79 -18.16 17.96
N GLN A 221 -5.82 -16.88 18.32
CA GLN A 221 -6.85 -15.93 17.88
C GLN A 221 -6.76 -15.65 16.38
N ALA A 222 -5.54 -15.54 15.82
CA ALA A 222 -5.33 -15.34 14.38
C ALA A 222 -5.90 -16.49 13.54
N ILE A 223 -5.70 -17.75 14.00
CA ILE A 223 -6.27 -18.94 13.34
C ILE A 223 -7.82 -18.90 13.33
N VAL A 224 -8.46 -18.48 14.43
CA VAL A 224 -9.91 -18.31 14.49
C VAL A 224 -10.41 -17.27 13.48
N VAL A 225 -9.68 -16.17 13.31
CA VAL A 225 -10.00 -15.16 12.26
C VAL A 225 -9.90 -15.78 10.87
N GLU A 226 -8.85 -16.55 10.59
CA GLU A 226 -8.64 -17.22 9.31
C GLU A 226 -9.75 -18.24 9.03
N GLU A 227 -10.08 -19.12 9.98
CA GLU A 227 -11.13 -20.13 9.86
C GLU A 227 -12.49 -19.52 9.47
N LYS A 228 -12.86 -18.41 10.13
CA LYS A 228 -14.10 -17.70 9.82
C LYS A 228 -14.09 -17.14 8.40
N LEU A 229 -13.04 -16.41 8.01
CA LEU A 229 -12.95 -15.80 6.69
C LEU A 229 -12.79 -16.83 5.57
N PHE A 230 -12.18 -17.99 5.86
CA PHE A 230 -12.17 -19.14 4.97
C PHE A 230 -13.58 -19.70 4.78
N GLY A 231 -14.33 -19.90 5.87
CA GLY A 231 -15.72 -20.33 5.83
C GLY A 231 -16.61 -19.39 5.00
N ASP A 232 -16.49 -18.08 5.20
CA ASP A 232 -17.25 -17.07 4.45
C ASP A 232 -17.08 -17.19 2.92
N CYS A 233 -15.93 -17.71 2.43
CA CYS A 233 -15.72 -17.95 1.01
C CYS A 233 -16.67 -19.01 0.42
N PHE A 234 -17.12 -19.99 1.21
CA PHE A 234 -18.00 -21.08 0.71
C PHE A 234 -19.45 -20.63 0.47
N GLU A 235 -19.81 -19.45 0.90
CA GLU A 235 -21.10 -18.83 0.59
C GLU A 235 -21.12 -18.12 -0.77
N THR A 236 -19.93 -17.96 -1.41
CA THR A 236 -19.80 -17.18 -2.65
C THR A 236 -20.04 -17.99 -3.92
N GLU A 237 -20.60 -17.35 -4.94
CA GLU A 237 -20.72 -17.93 -6.28
C GLU A 237 -19.33 -18.13 -6.93
N ASP A 238 -18.39 -17.26 -6.62
CA ASP A 238 -17.02 -17.33 -7.13
C ASP A 238 -16.29 -18.60 -6.65
N GLN A 239 -16.51 -19.03 -5.41
CA GLN A 239 -15.97 -20.29 -4.88
C GLN A 239 -16.50 -21.49 -5.67
N LYS A 240 -17.83 -21.54 -5.91
CA LYS A 240 -18.47 -22.63 -6.68
C LYS A 240 -17.93 -22.66 -8.11
N ALA A 241 -17.83 -21.49 -8.75
CA ALA A 241 -17.29 -21.37 -10.11
C ALA A 241 -15.82 -21.83 -10.18
N GLY A 242 -14.98 -21.39 -9.24
CA GLY A 242 -13.56 -21.74 -9.18
C GLY A 242 -13.33 -23.25 -8.97
N MET A 243 -13.95 -23.82 -7.95
CA MET A 243 -13.82 -25.25 -7.64
C MET A 243 -14.47 -26.13 -8.73
N GLY A 244 -15.62 -25.71 -9.26
CA GLY A 244 -16.29 -26.42 -10.37
C GLY A 244 -15.40 -26.49 -11.60
N ASN A 245 -14.79 -25.36 -12.00
CA ASN A 245 -13.85 -25.31 -13.12
C ASN A 245 -12.59 -26.13 -12.85
N PHE A 246 -12.08 -26.15 -11.62
CA PHE A 246 -10.91 -26.96 -11.26
C PHE A 246 -11.18 -28.47 -11.41
N LEU A 247 -12.38 -28.92 -11.01
CA LEU A 247 -12.81 -30.32 -11.06
C LEU A 247 -13.31 -30.75 -12.44
N GLU A 248 -13.55 -29.81 -13.38
CA GLU A 248 -13.99 -30.12 -14.75
C GLU A 248 -12.96 -31.00 -15.47
N LYS A 249 -13.39 -32.17 -15.91
CA LYS A 249 -12.55 -33.17 -16.61
C LYS A 249 -12.56 -32.98 -18.11
N ASP A 250 -13.61 -32.41 -18.65
CA ASP A 250 -13.73 -32.10 -20.06
C ASP A 250 -12.87 -30.89 -20.41
N LYS A 251 -11.81 -31.11 -21.17
CA LYS A 251 -10.86 -30.06 -21.55
C LYS A 251 -11.48 -28.96 -22.42
N GLU A 252 -12.57 -29.25 -23.15
CA GLU A 252 -13.26 -28.26 -23.99
C GLU A 252 -14.15 -27.34 -23.12
N LYS A 253 -14.67 -27.83 -22.00
CA LYS A 253 -15.48 -27.07 -21.04
C LYS A 253 -14.66 -26.33 -20.00
N LYS A 254 -13.43 -26.79 -19.72
CA LYS A 254 -12.55 -26.21 -18.73
C LYS A 254 -12.06 -24.83 -19.16
N LEU A 255 -12.42 -23.81 -18.40
CA LEU A 255 -12.00 -22.43 -18.67
C LEU A 255 -10.51 -22.23 -18.32
N LYS A 256 -9.76 -21.52 -19.15
CA LYS A 256 -8.39 -21.08 -18.85
C LYS A 256 -8.37 -20.03 -17.74
N VAL A 257 -9.38 -19.17 -17.70
CA VAL A 257 -9.58 -18.15 -16.68
C VAL A 257 -11.05 -18.17 -16.27
N VAL A 258 -11.31 -18.30 -14.97
CA VAL A 258 -12.67 -18.23 -14.43
C VAL A 258 -13.09 -16.75 -14.32
N PRO A 259 -14.22 -16.35 -14.91
CA PRO A 259 -14.67 -14.96 -14.85
C PRO A 259 -15.39 -14.71 -13.51
N PHE A 260 -14.62 -14.49 -12.44
CA PHE A 260 -15.18 -14.20 -11.12
C PHE A 260 -16.02 -12.93 -11.09
N GLN A 261 -17.16 -12.98 -10.40
CA GLN A 261 -18.21 -11.98 -10.43
C GLN A 261 -18.25 -11.07 -9.18
N ASN A 262 -17.44 -11.34 -8.16
CA ASN A 262 -17.47 -10.63 -6.88
C ASN A 262 -18.80 -10.89 -6.10
N LYS A 263 -19.30 -12.11 -6.15
CA LYS A 263 -20.57 -12.53 -5.56
C LYS A 263 -20.43 -13.80 -4.74
#